data_ca2dcf92b9dfc47776c5a7f5966f7970
#
_entry.id   ca2dcf92b9dfc47776c5a7f5966f7970
#
_cell.length_a   1.000
_cell.length_b   1.000
_cell.length_c   1.000
_cell.angle_alpha   90.00
_cell.angle_beta   90.00
_cell.angle_gamma   90.00
#
_symmetry.space_group_name_H-M   'P 1'
#
loop_
_entity.id
_entity.type
_entity.pdbx_description
1 polymer ?
#
loop_
_entity_poly.entity_id
_entity_poly.type
_entity_poly.pdbx_seq_one_letter_code
_entity_poly.pdbx_strand_id
1 'polypeptide(L)'
;MTSAPIAQQRLLIDLQDIDSRLARLRHERKHLPVLGRIESVIERLKTNKRAAIQADAALSEAKTRVTRSEDEVGQVVRRAEALRERLHSGNSAARDLSAIQGEIDQLGQRQSALEEAQIAAMEALDSAREESERLKQEESDIRVAGRELTAKRDAEFARLDQEIDSLEKQRADLAGTVETALLSDYEAVRASTGGLGAVALRGRTVEGGAVEISPQELARIVAAPQDQVIHAEENDVIIVRMDI
;
A
#
# COMPACT_ATOMS: atom_id res chain seq x y z
N MET A 1 38.79 -31.84 11.20
CA MET A 1 37.77 -32.56 10.42
C MET A 1 36.75 -33.07 11.42
N THR A 2 35.50 -32.67 11.28
CA THR A 2 34.39 -33.07 12.15
C THR A 2 34.04 -34.53 11.82
N SER A 3 33.87 -35.37 12.83
CA SER A 3 33.43 -36.77 12.67
C SER A 3 32.11 -36.92 13.43
N ALA A 4 31.12 -37.53 12.80
CA ALA A 4 29.83 -37.81 13.41
C ALA A 4 29.18 -39.06 12.80
N PRO A 5 28.46 -39.89 13.58
CA PRO A 5 27.76 -41.06 13.05
C PRO A 5 26.84 -40.69 11.89
N ILE A 6 26.76 -41.57 10.88
CA ILE A 6 25.90 -41.29 9.70
C ILE A 6 24.45 -40.99 10.05
N ALA A 7 23.95 -41.63 11.13
CA ALA A 7 22.60 -41.34 11.63
C ALA A 7 22.43 -39.88 12.09
N GLN A 8 23.46 -39.30 12.71
CA GLN A 8 23.49 -37.89 13.11
C GLN A 8 23.61 -36.96 11.89
N GLN A 9 24.46 -37.34 10.91
CA GLN A 9 24.58 -36.54 9.67
C GLN A 9 23.25 -36.48 8.92
N ARG A 10 22.45 -37.56 8.89
CA ARG A 10 21.12 -37.58 8.23
C ARG A 10 20.14 -36.62 8.86
N LEU A 11 20.22 -36.36 10.17
CA LEU A 11 19.38 -35.36 10.83
C LEU A 11 19.61 -33.93 10.28
N LEU A 12 20.81 -33.66 9.71
CA LEU A 12 21.08 -32.37 9.07
C LEU A 12 20.20 -32.12 7.82
N ILE A 13 19.83 -33.19 7.12
CA ILE A 13 18.93 -33.07 5.95
C ILE A 13 17.52 -32.69 6.40
N ASP A 14 17.01 -33.34 7.45
CA ASP A 14 15.72 -32.97 8.04
C ASP A 14 15.75 -31.54 8.58
N LEU A 15 16.87 -31.13 9.21
CA LEU A 15 17.07 -29.78 9.71
C LEU A 15 17.08 -28.74 8.55
N GLN A 16 17.80 -29.07 7.46
CA GLN A 16 17.86 -28.24 6.25
C GLN A 16 16.48 -28.09 5.60
N ASP A 17 15.68 -29.15 5.58
CA ASP A 17 14.32 -29.07 5.05
C ASP A 17 13.44 -28.11 5.85
N ILE A 18 13.54 -28.16 7.18
CA ILE A 18 12.84 -27.19 8.06
C ILE A 18 13.35 -25.77 7.81
N ASP A 19 14.67 -25.57 7.76
CA ASP A 19 15.27 -24.26 7.52
C ASP A 19 14.88 -23.69 6.16
N SER A 20 14.81 -24.53 5.13
CA SER A 20 14.37 -24.15 3.80
C SER A 20 12.89 -23.75 3.75
N ARG A 21 12.03 -24.43 4.53
CA ARG A 21 10.61 -24.08 4.68
C ARG A 21 10.45 -22.77 5.42
N LEU A 22 11.17 -22.59 6.53
CA LEU A 22 11.18 -21.33 7.29
C LEU A 22 11.62 -20.15 6.42
N ALA A 23 12.68 -20.32 5.64
CA ALA A 23 13.14 -19.28 4.72
C ALA A 23 12.06 -18.89 3.68
N ARG A 24 11.37 -19.88 3.11
CA ARG A 24 10.27 -19.66 2.15
C ARG A 24 9.10 -18.92 2.78
N LEU A 25 8.62 -19.35 3.96
CA LEU A 25 7.50 -18.70 4.66
C LEU A 25 7.83 -17.27 5.06
N ARG A 26 9.06 -17.01 5.56
CA ARG A 26 9.52 -15.67 5.88
C ARG A 26 9.61 -14.78 4.64
N HIS A 27 10.05 -15.34 3.52
CA HIS A 27 10.05 -14.64 2.24
C HIS A 27 8.64 -14.32 1.76
N GLU A 28 7.72 -15.30 1.79
CA GLU A 28 6.30 -15.14 1.45
C GLU A 28 5.65 -14.04 2.28
N ARG A 29 5.85 -14.09 3.62
CA ARG A 29 5.34 -13.07 4.55
C ARG A 29 5.80 -11.66 4.19
N LYS A 30 7.06 -11.51 3.81
CA LYS A 30 7.66 -10.22 3.44
C LYS A 30 7.16 -9.71 2.08
N HIS A 31 6.75 -10.60 1.18
CA HIS A 31 6.39 -10.27 -0.21
C HIS A 31 4.93 -10.58 -0.55
N LEU A 32 4.04 -10.56 0.45
CA LEU A 32 2.62 -10.76 0.20
C LEU A 32 2.09 -9.73 -0.80
N PRO A 33 1.37 -10.15 -1.86
CA PRO A 33 0.83 -9.23 -2.87
C PRO A 33 -0.13 -8.18 -2.30
N VAL A 34 -0.75 -8.46 -1.16
CA VAL A 34 -1.64 -7.52 -0.46
C VAL A 34 -0.92 -6.26 0.01
N LEU A 35 0.39 -6.34 0.31
CA LEU A 35 1.19 -5.18 0.75
C LEU A 35 1.25 -4.09 -0.32
N GLY A 36 1.55 -4.45 -1.58
CA GLY A 36 1.55 -3.49 -2.68
C GLY A 36 0.17 -2.90 -2.97
N ARG A 37 -0.91 -3.68 -2.73
CA ARG A 37 -2.28 -3.16 -2.83
C ARG A 37 -2.59 -2.14 -1.73
N ILE A 38 -2.14 -2.36 -0.51
CA ILE A 38 -2.28 -1.41 0.60
C ILE A 38 -1.52 -0.11 0.29
N GLU A 39 -0.30 -0.18 -0.22
CA GLU A 39 0.48 0.99 -0.64
C GLU A 39 -0.27 1.79 -1.72
N SER A 40 -0.84 1.13 -2.72
CA SER A 40 -1.65 1.77 -3.75
C SER A 40 -2.88 2.49 -3.18
N VAL A 41 -3.56 1.89 -2.20
CA VAL A 41 -4.71 2.52 -1.51
C VAL A 41 -4.26 3.73 -0.70
N ILE A 42 -3.12 3.68 -0.04
CA ILE A 42 -2.55 4.81 0.70
C ILE A 42 -2.27 6.00 -0.24
N GLU A 43 -1.67 5.75 -1.41
CA GLU A 43 -1.40 6.80 -2.39
C GLU A 43 -2.70 7.39 -2.98
N ARG A 44 -3.69 6.54 -3.28
CA ARG A 44 -5.00 7.01 -3.69
C ARG A 44 -5.65 7.89 -2.63
N LEU A 45 -5.57 7.50 -1.35
CA LEU A 45 -6.11 8.30 -0.25
C LEU A 45 -5.42 9.67 -0.13
N LYS A 46 -4.10 9.72 -0.29
CA LYS A 46 -3.34 10.98 -0.28
C LYS A 46 -3.77 11.91 -1.43
N THR A 47 -3.92 11.34 -2.62
CA THR A 47 -4.35 12.09 -3.82
C THR A 47 -5.77 12.62 -3.65
N ASN A 48 -6.71 11.77 -3.22
CA ASN A 48 -8.09 12.17 -2.98
C ASN A 48 -8.18 13.27 -1.91
N LYS A 49 -7.43 13.17 -0.80
CA LYS A 49 -7.39 14.23 0.23
C LYS A 49 -6.92 15.58 -0.31
N ARG A 50 -5.90 15.58 -1.18
CA ARG A 50 -5.44 16.83 -1.80
C ARG A 50 -6.53 17.44 -2.70
N ALA A 51 -7.20 16.61 -3.49
CA ALA A 51 -8.32 17.03 -4.32
C ALA A 51 -9.50 17.54 -3.47
N ALA A 52 -9.83 16.86 -2.37
CA ALA A 52 -10.90 17.27 -1.46
C ALA A 52 -10.63 18.65 -0.83
N ILE A 53 -9.39 18.94 -0.42
CA ILE A 53 -9.02 20.27 0.10
C ILE A 53 -9.25 21.36 -0.97
N GLN A 54 -8.88 21.09 -2.22
CA GLN A 54 -9.09 22.04 -3.32
C GLN A 54 -10.58 22.23 -3.65
N ALA A 55 -11.36 21.14 -3.64
CA ALA A 55 -12.79 21.19 -3.87
C ALA A 55 -13.54 21.94 -2.75
N ASP A 56 -13.18 21.73 -1.48
CA ASP A 56 -13.76 22.45 -0.35
C ASP A 56 -13.40 23.95 -0.40
N ALA A 57 -12.21 24.32 -0.86
CA ALA A 57 -11.84 25.71 -1.08
C ALA A 57 -12.66 26.33 -2.23
N ALA A 58 -12.81 25.62 -3.35
CA ALA A 58 -13.64 26.05 -4.48
C ALA A 58 -15.12 26.21 -4.09
N LEU A 59 -15.64 25.27 -3.29
CA LEU A 59 -17.01 25.35 -2.74
C LEU A 59 -17.19 26.59 -1.86
N SER A 60 -16.21 26.91 -1.00
CA SER A 60 -16.24 28.11 -0.16
C SER A 60 -16.21 29.38 -0.98
N GLU A 61 -15.39 29.44 -2.03
CA GLU A 61 -15.32 30.57 -2.95
C GLU A 61 -16.62 30.73 -3.72
N ALA A 62 -17.21 29.66 -4.25
CA ALA A 62 -18.47 29.68 -4.95
C ALA A 62 -19.63 30.19 -4.07
N LYS A 63 -19.71 29.77 -2.80
CA LYS A 63 -20.66 30.31 -1.81
C LYS A 63 -20.53 31.82 -1.65
N THR A 64 -19.29 32.28 -1.47
CA THR A 64 -19.02 33.72 -1.32
C THR A 64 -19.43 34.50 -2.56
N ARG A 65 -19.24 33.93 -3.77
CA ARG A 65 -19.61 34.54 -5.04
C ARG A 65 -21.13 34.67 -5.18
N VAL A 66 -21.89 33.64 -4.80
CA VAL A 66 -23.34 33.69 -4.78
C VAL A 66 -23.84 34.79 -3.83
N THR A 67 -23.38 34.79 -2.58
CA THR A 67 -23.77 35.82 -1.60
C THR A 67 -23.49 37.23 -2.12
N ARG A 68 -22.32 37.44 -2.74
CA ARG A 68 -21.97 38.75 -3.32
C ARG A 68 -22.90 39.11 -4.47
N SER A 69 -23.24 38.20 -5.36
CA SER A 69 -24.15 38.48 -6.47
C SER A 69 -25.56 38.79 -5.99
N GLU A 70 -26.05 38.10 -4.94
CA GLU A 70 -27.33 38.41 -4.27
C GLU A 70 -27.36 39.86 -3.70
N ASP A 71 -26.27 40.25 -3.03
CA ASP A 71 -26.11 41.61 -2.49
C ASP A 71 -26.10 42.67 -3.59
N GLU A 72 -25.40 42.41 -4.71
CA GLU A 72 -25.33 43.34 -5.85
C GLU A 72 -26.69 43.50 -6.52
N VAL A 73 -27.44 42.41 -6.77
CA VAL A 73 -28.83 42.48 -7.27
C VAL A 73 -29.71 43.27 -6.30
N GLY A 74 -29.63 42.91 -4.99
CA GLY A 74 -30.44 43.60 -3.97
C GLY A 74 -30.16 45.11 -3.88
N GLN A 75 -28.90 45.54 -4.10
CA GLN A 75 -28.58 46.97 -4.13
C GLN A 75 -29.23 47.70 -5.32
N VAL A 76 -29.16 47.09 -6.51
CA VAL A 76 -29.76 47.67 -7.73
C VAL A 76 -31.27 47.74 -7.61
N VAL A 77 -31.92 46.68 -7.11
CA VAL A 77 -33.38 46.64 -6.89
C VAL A 77 -33.80 47.74 -5.92
N ARG A 78 -33.17 47.85 -4.74
CA ARG A 78 -33.48 48.92 -3.77
C ARG A 78 -33.31 50.32 -4.35
N ARG A 79 -32.27 50.54 -5.17
CA ARG A 79 -32.05 51.82 -5.83
C ARG A 79 -33.16 52.14 -6.84
N ALA A 80 -33.54 51.15 -7.66
CA ALA A 80 -34.60 51.32 -8.63
C ALA A 80 -35.96 51.61 -7.96
N GLU A 81 -36.27 50.92 -6.85
CA GLU A 81 -37.49 51.16 -6.06
C GLU A 81 -37.54 52.56 -5.49
N ALA A 82 -36.46 53.04 -4.87
CA ALA A 82 -36.39 54.40 -4.33
C ALA A 82 -36.59 55.48 -5.42
N LEU A 83 -36.05 55.22 -6.63
CA LEU A 83 -36.27 56.15 -7.74
C LEU A 83 -37.73 56.10 -8.28
N ARG A 84 -38.33 54.92 -8.31
CA ARG A 84 -39.76 54.77 -8.68
C ARG A 84 -40.67 55.50 -7.67
N GLU A 85 -40.41 55.36 -6.38
CA GLU A 85 -41.17 56.13 -5.34
C GLU A 85 -40.99 57.62 -5.51
N ARG A 86 -39.80 58.09 -5.81
CA ARG A 86 -39.51 59.49 -6.07
C ARG A 86 -40.25 59.98 -7.32
N LEU A 87 -40.30 59.18 -8.38
CA LEU A 87 -41.08 59.50 -9.61
C LEU A 87 -42.55 59.64 -9.32
N HIS A 88 -43.16 58.76 -8.50
CA HIS A 88 -44.59 58.76 -8.15
C HIS A 88 -44.98 59.90 -7.18
N SER A 89 -44.05 60.39 -6.35
CA SER A 89 -44.35 61.45 -5.39
C SER A 89 -44.64 62.79 -6.01
N GLY A 90 -44.39 62.99 -7.30
CA GLY A 90 -44.82 64.20 -8.07
C GLY A 90 -44.07 65.49 -7.71
N ASN A 91 -43.07 65.46 -6.82
CA ASN A 91 -42.42 66.67 -6.29
C ASN A 91 -41.18 67.12 -7.13
N SER A 92 -41.05 66.64 -8.36
CA SER A 92 -39.85 66.90 -9.20
C SER A 92 -40.22 67.68 -10.44
N ALA A 93 -39.31 68.55 -10.91
CA ALA A 93 -39.50 69.28 -12.16
C ALA A 93 -39.54 68.32 -13.37
N ALA A 94 -40.27 68.66 -14.45
CA ALA A 94 -40.43 67.78 -15.62
C ALA A 94 -39.12 67.30 -16.23
N ARG A 95 -38.03 68.08 -16.16
CA ARG A 95 -36.69 67.71 -16.61
C ARG A 95 -36.09 66.66 -15.73
N ASP A 96 -36.33 66.72 -14.41
CA ASP A 96 -35.79 65.73 -13.42
C ASP A 96 -36.55 64.40 -13.54
N LEU A 97 -37.87 64.42 -13.88
CA LEU A 97 -38.66 63.21 -14.12
C LEU A 97 -38.14 62.39 -15.31
N SER A 98 -37.70 63.06 -16.39
CA SER A 98 -37.10 62.37 -17.55
C SER A 98 -35.74 61.76 -17.21
N ALA A 99 -34.91 62.45 -16.40
CA ALA A 99 -33.63 61.90 -15.94
C ALA A 99 -33.78 60.69 -15.00
N ILE A 100 -34.76 60.77 -14.06
CA ILE A 100 -35.09 59.66 -13.17
C ILE A 100 -35.58 58.45 -13.96
N GLN A 101 -36.43 58.64 -14.97
CA GLN A 101 -36.91 57.55 -15.84
C GLN A 101 -35.70 56.87 -16.57
N GLY A 102 -34.82 57.68 -17.15
CA GLY A 102 -33.62 57.13 -17.80
C GLY A 102 -32.71 56.35 -16.85
N GLU A 103 -32.57 56.78 -15.57
CA GLU A 103 -31.81 56.03 -14.55
C GLU A 103 -32.52 54.73 -14.18
N ILE A 104 -33.83 54.70 -14.04
CA ILE A 104 -34.62 53.47 -13.80
C ILE A 104 -34.42 52.46 -14.92
N ASP A 105 -34.45 52.92 -16.19
CA ASP A 105 -34.26 52.04 -17.35
C ASP A 105 -32.84 51.43 -17.38
N GLN A 106 -31.82 52.23 -17.06
CA GLN A 106 -30.42 51.75 -16.92
C GLN A 106 -30.30 50.76 -15.78
N LEU A 107 -30.93 51.02 -14.62
CA LEU A 107 -30.91 50.08 -13.49
C LEU A 107 -31.63 48.78 -13.85
N GLY A 108 -32.69 48.82 -14.64
CA GLY A 108 -33.37 47.62 -15.15
C GLY A 108 -32.46 46.76 -16.01
N GLN A 109 -31.70 47.36 -16.94
CA GLN A 109 -30.72 46.63 -17.75
C GLN A 109 -29.60 46.05 -16.88
N ARG A 110 -29.11 46.81 -15.92
CA ARG A 110 -28.08 46.35 -14.98
C ARG A 110 -28.57 45.21 -14.10
N GLN A 111 -29.82 45.28 -13.63
CA GLN A 111 -30.47 44.22 -12.85
C GLN A 111 -30.49 42.90 -13.63
N SER A 112 -30.97 42.92 -14.89
CA SER A 112 -31.01 41.72 -15.73
C SER A 112 -29.62 41.09 -15.91
N ALA A 113 -28.57 41.90 -16.17
CA ALA A 113 -27.22 41.39 -16.31
C ALA A 113 -26.65 40.80 -14.99
N LEU A 114 -27.01 41.38 -13.83
CA LEU A 114 -26.60 40.84 -12.52
C LEU A 114 -27.38 39.57 -12.16
N GLU A 115 -28.65 39.46 -12.53
CA GLU A 115 -29.45 38.25 -12.35
C GLU A 115 -28.90 37.09 -13.20
N GLU A 116 -28.48 37.32 -14.45
CA GLU A 116 -27.79 36.33 -15.28
C GLU A 116 -26.48 35.89 -14.63
N ALA A 117 -25.67 36.82 -14.12
CA ALA A 117 -24.43 36.51 -13.40
C ALA A 117 -24.67 35.73 -12.10
N GLN A 118 -25.78 36.02 -11.40
CA GLN A 118 -26.20 35.28 -10.20
C GLN A 118 -26.55 33.83 -10.55
N ILE A 119 -27.30 33.59 -11.62
CA ILE A 119 -27.63 32.24 -12.08
C ILE A 119 -26.34 31.46 -12.37
N ALA A 120 -25.40 32.05 -13.11
CA ALA A 120 -24.10 31.41 -13.39
C ALA A 120 -23.28 31.12 -12.11
N ALA A 121 -23.35 32.00 -11.10
CA ALA A 121 -22.71 31.77 -9.82
C ALA A 121 -23.36 30.61 -9.04
N MET A 122 -24.69 30.47 -9.10
CA MET A 122 -25.41 29.35 -8.48
C MET A 122 -25.09 28.02 -9.15
N GLU A 123 -25.05 27.97 -10.48
CA GLU A 123 -24.62 26.76 -11.22
C GLU A 123 -23.19 26.35 -10.85
N ALA A 124 -22.27 27.30 -10.72
CA ALA A 124 -20.92 27.06 -10.28
C ALA A 124 -20.86 26.54 -8.82
N LEU A 125 -21.73 27.02 -7.94
CA LEU A 125 -21.88 26.54 -6.57
C LEU A 125 -22.34 25.08 -6.54
N ASP A 126 -23.35 24.74 -7.32
CA ASP A 126 -23.91 23.39 -7.38
C ASP A 126 -22.83 22.40 -7.90
N SER A 127 -22.13 22.77 -8.96
CA SER A 127 -21.00 21.95 -9.47
C SER A 127 -19.89 21.75 -8.44
N ALA A 128 -19.50 22.81 -7.71
CA ALA A 128 -18.49 22.73 -6.67
C ALA A 128 -18.94 21.87 -5.48
N ARG A 129 -20.24 21.91 -5.15
CA ARG A 129 -20.84 21.07 -4.10
C ARG A 129 -20.84 19.60 -4.50
N GLU A 130 -21.28 19.28 -5.70
CA GLU A 130 -21.27 17.91 -6.22
C GLU A 130 -19.86 17.31 -6.21
N GLU A 131 -18.86 18.07 -6.63
CA GLU A 131 -17.47 17.62 -6.62
C GLU A 131 -16.93 17.38 -5.21
N SER A 132 -17.23 18.28 -4.25
CA SER A 132 -16.85 18.09 -2.84
C SER A 132 -17.52 16.83 -2.25
N GLU A 133 -18.79 16.60 -2.51
CA GLU A 133 -19.51 15.43 -2.04
C GLU A 133 -19.00 14.14 -2.69
N ARG A 134 -18.72 14.15 -4.01
CA ARG A 134 -18.13 13.04 -4.74
C ARG A 134 -16.79 12.61 -4.13
N LEU A 135 -15.89 13.57 -3.84
CA LEU A 135 -14.58 13.28 -3.26
C LEU A 135 -14.67 12.75 -1.83
N LYS A 136 -15.65 13.20 -1.04
CA LYS A 136 -15.93 12.66 0.30
C LYS A 136 -16.42 11.22 0.24
N GLN A 137 -17.29 10.91 -0.72
CA GLN A 137 -17.75 9.53 -0.95
C GLN A 137 -16.59 8.66 -1.38
N GLU A 138 -15.77 9.12 -2.33
CA GLU A 138 -14.58 8.38 -2.78
C GLU A 138 -13.59 8.13 -1.63
N GLU A 139 -13.38 9.10 -0.73
CA GLU A 139 -12.54 8.90 0.47
C GLU A 139 -13.10 7.78 1.35
N SER A 140 -14.41 7.76 1.55
CA SER A 140 -15.08 6.71 2.31
C SER A 140 -14.84 5.32 1.71
N ASP A 141 -15.01 5.20 0.39
CA ASP A 141 -14.84 3.94 -0.34
C ASP A 141 -13.38 3.46 -0.29
N ILE A 142 -12.42 4.38 -0.47
CA ILE A 142 -10.99 4.08 -0.33
C ILE A 142 -10.67 3.57 1.08
N ARG A 143 -11.24 4.18 2.11
CA ARG A 143 -11.05 3.74 3.50
C ARG A 143 -11.67 2.37 3.78
N VAL A 144 -12.82 2.05 3.19
CA VAL A 144 -13.43 0.71 3.27
C VAL A 144 -12.51 -0.32 2.64
N ALA A 145 -12.07 -0.09 1.40
CA ALA A 145 -11.14 -0.96 0.70
C ALA A 145 -9.81 -1.15 1.48
N GLY A 146 -9.30 -0.08 2.08
CA GLY A 146 -8.10 -0.14 2.91
C GLY A 146 -8.27 -1.03 4.15
N ARG A 147 -9.41 -0.96 4.83
CA ARG A 147 -9.71 -1.84 5.98
C ARG A 147 -9.79 -3.30 5.57
N GLU A 148 -10.45 -3.60 4.45
CA GLU A 148 -10.55 -4.97 3.94
C GLU A 148 -9.19 -5.57 3.59
N LEU A 149 -8.33 -4.80 2.91
CA LEU A 149 -6.97 -5.24 2.57
C LEU A 149 -6.11 -5.43 3.83
N THR A 150 -6.25 -4.55 4.83
CA THR A 150 -5.57 -4.67 6.11
C THR A 150 -6.00 -5.94 6.85
N ALA A 151 -7.31 -6.22 6.90
CA ALA A 151 -7.82 -7.44 7.50
C ALA A 151 -7.31 -8.71 6.77
N LYS A 152 -7.25 -8.69 5.44
CA LYS A 152 -6.66 -9.79 4.66
C LYS A 152 -5.18 -9.99 4.96
N ARG A 153 -4.40 -8.89 5.03
CA ARG A 153 -2.98 -8.95 5.43
C ARG A 153 -2.81 -9.58 6.80
N ASP A 154 -3.60 -9.13 7.77
CA ASP A 154 -3.48 -9.59 9.15
C ASP A 154 -3.85 -11.08 9.28
N ALA A 155 -4.85 -11.55 8.53
CA ALA A 155 -5.20 -12.96 8.47
C ALA A 155 -4.07 -13.81 7.85
N GLU A 156 -3.47 -13.36 6.74
CA GLU A 156 -2.33 -14.05 6.12
C GLU A 156 -1.10 -14.03 7.02
N PHE A 157 -0.81 -12.93 7.68
CA PHE A 157 0.28 -12.85 8.65
C PHE A 157 0.07 -13.85 9.80
N ALA A 158 -1.12 -13.88 10.39
CA ALA A 158 -1.42 -14.81 11.47
C ALA A 158 -1.26 -16.28 11.03
N ARG A 159 -1.69 -16.63 9.82
CA ARG A 159 -1.51 -17.97 9.26
C ARG A 159 -0.01 -18.31 9.10
N LEU A 160 0.75 -17.41 8.46
CA LEU A 160 2.18 -17.62 8.22
C LEU A 160 2.97 -17.65 9.53
N ASP A 161 2.67 -16.77 10.48
CA ASP A 161 3.35 -16.71 11.78
C ASP A 161 3.07 -18.00 12.58
N GLN A 162 1.86 -18.54 12.54
CA GLN A 162 1.55 -19.83 13.17
C GLN A 162 2.34 -20.99 12.56
N GLU A 163 2.50 -21.03 11.23
CA GLU A 163 3.29 -22.05 10.54
C GLU A 163 4.79 -21.90 10.88
N ILE A 164 5.30 -20.66 10.90
CA ILE A 164 6.68 -20.35 11.28
C ILE A 164 6.96 -20.81 12.73
N ASP A 165 6.10 -20.41 13.67
CA ASP A 165 6.25 -20.78 15.09
C ASP A 165 6.26 -22.32 15.29
N SER A 166 5.43 -23.03 14.53
CA SER A 166 5.39 -24.50 14.56
C SER A 166 6.69 -25.11 14.05
N LEU A 167 7.21 -24.60 12.93
CA LEU A 167 8.46 -25.07 12.35
C LEU A 167 9.67 -24.68 13.21
N GLU A 168 9.67 -23.52 13.84
CA GLU A 168 10.73 -23.11 14.76
C GLU A 168 10.82 -24.04 15.98
N LYS A 169 9.69 -24.49 16.52
CA LYS A 169 9.65 -25.49 17.58
C LYS A 169 10.20 -26.83 17.11
N GLN A 170 9.72 -27.32 15.94
CA GLN A 170 10.22 -28.58 15.36
C GLN A 170 11.73 -28.51 15.11
N ARG A 171 12.21 -27.36 14.61
CA ARG A 171 13.63 -27.11 14.41
C ARG A 171 14.44 -27.19 15.71
N ALA A 172 13.93 -26.54 16.76
CA ALA A 172 14.59 -26.53 18.06
C ALA A 172 14.66 -27.94 18.67
N ASP A 173 13.56 -28.70 18.58
CA ASP A 173 13.51 -30.08 19.07
C ASP A 173 14.50 -30.96 18.29
N LEU A 174 14.51 -30.86 16.96
CA LEU A 174 15.42 -31.63 16.11
C LEU A 174 16.89 -31.24 16.36
N ALA A 175 17.20 -29.96 16.41
CA ALA A 175 18.55 -29.45 16.68
C ALA A 175 19.07 -29.92 18.03
N GLY A 176 18.20 -30.06 19.04
CA GLY A 176 18.55 -30.62 20.35
C GLY A 176 18.96 -32.11 20.31
N THR A 177 18.64 -32.84 19.23
CA THR A 177 19.03 -34.24 19.05
C THR A 177 20.33 -34.41 18.26
N VAL A 178 20.80 -33.34 17.60
CA VAL A 178 22.06 -33.35 16.83
C VAL A 178 23.24 -33.11 17.76
N GLU A 179 24.35 -33.83 17.52
CA GLU A 179 25.60 -33.62 18.28
C GLU A 179 26.08 -32.17 18.15
N THR A 180 26.46 -31.55 19.28
CA THR A 180 26.76 -30.09 19.35
C THR A 180 27.85 -29.67 18.34
N ALA A 181 28.90 -30.46 18.14
CA ALA A 181 29.97 -30.14 17.19
C ALA A 181 29.46 -30.14 15.73
N LEU A 182 28.62 -31.11 15.39
CA LEU A 182 28.01 -31.24 14.06
C LEU A 182 26.99 -30.13 13.80
N LEU A 183 26.18 -29.80 14.80
CA LEU A 183 25.22 -28.70 14.70
C LEU A 183 25.93 -27.33 14.51
N SER A 184 27.02 -27.12 15.26
CA SER A 184 27.82 -25.89 15.13
C SER A 184 28.43 -25.76 13.74
N ASP A 185 28.92 -26.85 13.16
CA ASP A 185 29.46 -26.91 11.80
C ASP A 185 28.36 -26.58 10.78
N TYR A 186 27.20 -27.23 10.89
CA TYR A 186 26.02 -26.94 10.05
C TYR A 186 25.59 -25.48 10.10
N GLU A 187 25.47 -24.87 11.29
CA GLU A 187 25.06 -23.47 11.44
C GLU A 187 26.10 -22.51 10.84
N ALA A 188 27.39 -22.80 10.97
CA ALA A 188 28.46 -22.02 10.37
C ALA A 188 28.38 -22.04 8.83
N VAL A 189 28.20 -23.22 8.26
CA VAL A 189 28.03 -23.40 6.81
C VAL A 189 26.76 -22.71 6.32
N ARG A 190 25.64 -22.92 7.01
CA ARG A 190 24.37 -22.30 6.66
C ARG A 190 24.43 -20.78 6.67
N ALA A 191 25.16 -20.20 7.62
CA ALA A 191 25.35 -18.75 7.70
C ALA A 191 26.22 -18.21 6.54
N SER A 192 27.29 -18.93 6.16
CA SER A 192 28.20 -18.51 5.09
C SER A 192 27.59 -18.62 3.68
N THR A 193 26.70 -19.61 3.47
CA THR A 193 26.09 -19.91 2.18
C THR A 193 24.75 -19.19 1.94
N GLY A 194 24.29 -18.41 2.92
CA GLY A 194 22.99 -17.73 2.82
C GLY A 194 21.78 -18.65 3.01
N GLY A 195 21.95 -19.78 3.70
CA GLY A 195 20.83 -20.65 4.10
C GLY A 195 20.94 -22.13 3.78
N LEU A 196 21.95 -22.55 3.05
CA LEU A 196 22.18 -23.94 2.67
C LEU A 196 23.29 -24.54 3.52
N GLY A 197 22.97 -25.32 4.57
CA GLY A 197 23.95 -25.98 5.46
C GLY A 197 24.34 -27.36 5.02
N ALA A 198 23.37 -28.15 4.51
CA ALA A 198 23.59 -29.52 4.11
C ALA A 198 22.79 -29.93 2.88
N VAL A 199 23.29 -30.91 2.12
CA VAL A 199 22.64 -31.53 0.96
C VAL A 199 22.73 -33.05 1.01
N ALA A 200 21.67 -33.71 0.53
CA ALA A 200 21.63 -35.16 0.44
C ALA A 200 22.31 -35.64 -0.85
N LEU A 201 23.23 -36.57 -0.73
CA LEU A 201 23.80 -37.33 -1.85
C LEU A 201 23.14 -38.71 -1.92
N ARG A 202 22.42 -39.00 -3.01
CA ARG A 202 21.84 -40.31 -3.33
C ARG A 202 22.51 -40.88 -4.58
N GLY A 203 23.19 -42.00 -4.39
CA GLY A 203 24.00 -42.59 -5.46
C GLY A 203 25.07 -41.62 -5.99
N ARG A 204 24.79 -40.98 -7.14
CA ARG A 204 25.73 -40.02 -7.78
C ARG A 204 25.14 -38.63 -7.92
N THR A 205 23.96 -38.39 -7.36
CA THR A 205 23.21 -37.14 -7.56
C THR A 205 23.00 -36.44 -6.22
N VAL A 206 23.29 -35.15 -6.19
CA VAL A 206 22.92 -34.26 -5.07
C VAL A 206 21.47 -33.83 -5.25
N GLU A 207 20.65 -34.04 -4.22
CA GLU A 207 19.26 -33.57 -4.22
C GLU A 207 19.23 -32.04 -4.14
N GLY A 208 18.29 -31.44 -4.89
CA GLY A 208 18.08 -29.98 -4.88
C GLY A 208 18.92 -29.17 -5.86
N GLY A 209 19.89 -29.77 -6.55
CA GLY A 209 20.66 -29.13 -7.64
C GLY A 209 21.50 -27.91 -7.24
N ALA A 210 21.65 -27.66 -5.95
CA ALA A 210 22.35 -26.48 -5.41
C ALA A 210 23.88 -26.64 -5.32
N VAL A 211 24.38 -27.87 -5.55
CA VAL A 211 25.80 -28.20 -5.46
C VAL A 211 26.17 -29.11 -6.65
N GLU A 212 27.12 -28.69 -7.44
CA GLU A 212 27.73 -29.54 -8.48
C GLU A 212 28.92 -30.31 -7.92
N ILE A 213 28.94 -31.61 -8.12
CA ILE A 213 30.05 -32.47 -7.66
C ILE A 213 30.80 -33.03 -8.86
N SER A 214 32.11 -32.80 -8.89
CA SER A 214 32.96 -33.38 -9.94
C SER A 214 33.09 -34.90 -9.78
N PRO A 215 33.39 -35.66 -10.86
CA PRO A 215 33.62 -37.11 -10.76
C PRO A 215 34.74 -37.49 -9.79
N GLN A 216 35.77 -36.65 -9.67
CA GLN A 216 36.90 -36.87 -8.73
C GLN A 216 36.47 -36.67 -7.28
N GLU A 217 35.71 -35.60 -7.04
CA GLU A 217 35.17 -35.33 -5.73
C GLU A 217 34.16 -36.40 -5.29
N LEU A 218 33.29 -36.86 -6.20
CA LEU A 218 32.39 -37.98 -5.92
C LEU A 218 33.14 -39.24 -5.51
N ALA A 219 34.23 -39.58 -6.23
CA ALA A 219 35.03 -40.74 -5.87
C ALA A 219 35.66 -40.60 -4.46
N ARG A 220 36.10 -39.41 -4.10
CA ARG A 220 36.61 -39.08 -2.76
C ARG A 220 35.51 -39.23 -1.69
N ILE A 221 34.31 -38.71 -1.95
CA ILE A 221 33.15 -38.78 -1.04
C ILE A 221 32.75 -40.23 -0.77
N VAL A 222 32.71 -41.06 -1.81
CA VAL A 222 32.33 -42.49 -1.70
C VAL A 222 33.40 -43.29 -0.95
N ALA A 223 34.69 -42.98 -1.12
CA ALA A 223 35.80 -43.66 -0.46
C ALA A 223 36.03 -43.24 0.99
N ALA A 224 35.45 -42.14 1.43
CA ALA A 224 35.63 -41.60 2.77
C ALA A 224 34.95 -42.48 3.85
N PRO A 225 35.51 -42.57 5.08
CA PRO A 225 34.88 -43.25 6.21
C PRO A 225 33.45 -42.74 6.44
N GLN A 226 32.54 -43.65 6.88
CA GLN A 226 31.12 -43.33 7.04
C GLN A 226 30.86 -42.24 8.09
N ASP A 227 31.66 -42.13 9.10
CA ASP A 227 31.59 -41.17 10.18
C ASP A 227 32.25 -39.82 9.84
N GLN A 228 32.99 -39.74 8.73
CA GLN A 228 33.58 -38.47 8.29
C GLN A 228 32.52 -37.52 7.73
N VAL A 229 32.44 -36.30 8.31
CA VAL A 229 31.67 -35.19 7.75
C VAL A 229 32.42 -34.64 6.54
N ILE A 230 31.71 -34.49 5.42
CA ILE A 230 32.29 -34.11 4.14
C ILE A 230 31.70 -32.77 3.72
N HIS A 231 32.57 -31.85 3.32
CA HIS A 231 32.23 -30.56 2.77
C HIS A 231 32.48 -30.54 1.27
N ALA A 232 31.60 -29.91 0.51
CA ALA A 232 31.76 -29.66 -0.92
C ALA A 232 32.93 -28.70 -1.15
N GLU A 233 33.74 -28.97 -2.18
CA GLU A 233 34.96 -28.19 -2.47
C GLU A 233 34.64 -26.76 -2.90
N GLU A 234 33.48 -26.52 -3.55
CA GLU A 234 33.14 -25.24 -4.14
C GLU A 234 32.53 -24.22 -3.12
N ASN A 235 31.67 -24.71 -2.22
CA ASN A 235 30.86 -23.84 -1.38
C ASN A 235 30.77 -24.23 0.09
N ASP A 236 31.61 -25.23 0.50
CA ASP A 236 31.71 -25.73 1.86
C ASP A 236 30.43 -26.36 2.46
N VAL A 237 29.42 -26.61 1.64
CA VAL A 237 28.16 -27.23 2.06
C VAL A 237 28.39 -28.67 2.50
N ILE A 238 27.76 -29.09 3.61
CA ILE A 238 27.90 -30.46 4.12
C ILE A 238 27.17 -31.44 3.20
N ILE A 239 27.90 -32.46 2.72
CA ILE A 239 27.36 -33.54 1.88
C ILE A 239 27.03 -34.75 2.73
N VAL A 240 25.75 -35.06 2.83
CA VAL A 240 25.27 -36.22 3.60
C VAL A 240 24.96 -37.39 2.67
N ARG A 241 25.61 -38.53 2.91
CA ARG A 241 25.41 -39.77 2.12
C ARG A 241 24.16 -40.51 2.60
N MET A 242 23.16 -40.71 1.72
CA MET A 242 21.86 -41.29 2.10
C MET A 242 21.75 -42.80 1.85
N ASP A 243 22.53 -43.34 0.89
CA ASP A 243 22.39 -44.71 0.38
C ASP A 243 23.54 -45.65 0.81
N ILE A 244 24.27 -45.32 1.87
CA ILE A 244 25.39 -46.10 2.38
C ILE A 244 25.05 -46.68 3.74
#